data_3635aec04f65b68f617c6dc07d43e15a
#
_entry.id   3635aec04f65b68f617c6dc07d43e15a
#
_cell.length_a   1.000
_cell.length_b   1.000
_cell.length_c   1.000
_cell.angle_alpha   90.00
_cell.angle_beta   90.00
_cell.angle_gamma   90.00
#
_symmetry.space_group_name_H-M   'P 1'
#
loop_
_entity.id
_entity.type
_entity.pdbx_description
1 polymer ?
#
loop_
_entity_poly.entity_id
_entity_poly.type
_entity_poly.pdbx_seq_one_letter_code
_entity_poly.pdbx_strand_id
1 'polypeptide(L)'
;MSRYLESRVQELEDIMAIENLKPTYLNACDSKDVELMKSTFKADHCDIDFGPVGKFNHREDLVKLFTEVACHDFMLESHHAHNPIINIIDEVNASGEWALTYSLINTKDNSIVTLQGRYIDEYLKIDNQWVISKTQFIGKSSLNLQVEGELLKVIFAGSPA
;
A
#
# COMPACT_ATOMS: atom_id res chain seq x y z
N MET A 1 -2.05 -12.34 -35.81
CA MET A 1 -2.76 -11.28 -35.03
C MET A 1 -2.14 -9.95 -35.42
N SER A 2 -2.91 -8.84 -35.51
CA SER A 2 -2.33 -7.53 -35.88
C SER A 2 -1.45 -7.03 -34.75
N ARG A 3 -0.26 -6.47 -35.05
CA ARG A 3 0.63 -5.78 -34.07
C ARG A 3 -0.15 -4.81 -33.15
N TYR A 4 -1.14 -4.15 -33.70
CA TYR A 4 -2.02 -3.25 -32.97
C TYR A 4 -2.84 -3.97 -31.87
N LEU A 5 -3.35 -5.16 -32.14
CA LEU A 5 -4.12 -5.94 -31.15
C LEU A 5 -3.20 -6.48 -30.05
N GLU A 6 -2.01 -6.95 -30.40
CA GLU A 6 -1.00 -7.43 -29.46
C GLU A 6 -0.57 -6.31 -28.48
N SER A 7 -0.32 -5.11 -29.01
CA SER A 7 0.01 -3.94 -28.16
C SER A 7 -1.12 -3.59 -27.19
N ARG A 8 -2.38 -3.63 -27.63
CA ARG A 8 -3.52 -3.34 -26.75
C ARG A 8 -3.75 -4.42 -25.69
N VAL A 9 -3.51 -5.67 -26.02
CA VAL A 9 -3.57 -6.76 -25.04
C VAL A 9 -2.49 -6.59 -23.99
N GLN A 10 -1.25 -6.29 -24.42
CA GLN A 10 -0.15 -6.03 -23.49
C GLN A 10 -0.44 -4.87 -22.54
N GLU A 11 -1.00 -3.76 -23.05
CA GLU A 11 -1.39 -2.62 -22.22
C GLU A 11 -2.45 -3.01 -21.15
N LEU A 12 -3.44 -3.83 -21.52
CA LEU A 12 -4.44 -4.31 -20.57
C LEU A 12 -3.84 -5.26 -19.53
N GLU A 13 -2.93 -6.14 -19.94
CA GLU A 13 -2.22 -7.04 -19.03
C GLU A 13 -1.34 -6.24 -18.03
N ASP A 14 -0.69 -5.18 -18.49
CA ASP A 14 0.12 -4.30 -17.67
C ASP A 14 -0.74 -3.54 -16.65
N ILE A 15 -1.89 -3.01 -17.07
CA ILE A 15 -2.85 -2.37 -16.16
C ILE A 15 -3.31 -3.36 -15.09
N MET A 16 -3.72 -4.57 -15.49
CA MET A 16 -4.15 -5.61 -14.55
C MET A 16 -3.04 -6.00 -13.57
N ALA A 17 -1.79 -6.08 -14.04
CA ALA A 17 -0.65 -6.39 -13.18
C ALA A 17 -0.41 -5.29 -12.12
N ILE A 18 -0.54 -4.02 -12.48
CA ILE A 18 -0.44 -2.89 -11.56
C ILE A 18 -1.64 -2.86 -10.60
N GLU A 19 -2.85 -3.15 -11.10
CA GLU A 19 -4.06 -3.25 -10.26
C GLU A 19 -3.99 -4.41 -9.25
N ASN A 20 -3.20 -5.43 -9.50
CA ASN A 20 -2.89 -6.49 -8.53
C ASN A 20 -1.73 -6.12 -7.59
N LEU A 21 -0.74 -5.36 -8.06
CA LEU A 21 0.43 -4.99 -7.28
C LEU A 21 0.08 -4.13 -6.05
N LYS A 22 -0.78 -3.10 -6.24
CA LYS A 22 -1.14 -2.20 -5.14
C LYS A 22 -1.89 -2.90 -4.00
N PRO A 23 -2.94 -3.70 -4.26
CA PRO A 23 -3.56 -4.51 -3.21
C PRO A 23 -2.61 -5.52 -2.57
N THR A 24 -1.69 -6.11 -3.33
CA THR A 24 -0.67 -7.01 -2.78
C THR A 24 0.19 -6.30 -1.73
N TYR A 25 0.66 -5.09 -2.03
CA TYR A 25 1.37 -4.25 -1.07
C TYR A 25 0.55 -3.99 0.19
N LEU A 26 -0.72 -3.56 0.05
CA LEU A 26 -1.57 -3.21 1.18
C LEU A 26 -1.96 -4.43 2.02
N ASN A 27 -2.28 -5.55 1.37
CA ASN A 27 -2.58 -6.81 2.06
C ASN A 27 -1.35 -7.34 2.82
N ALA A 28 -0.15 -7.17 2.28
CA ALA A 28 1.09 -7.51 2.97
C ALA A 28 1.29 -6.65 4.24
N CYS A 29 0.92 -5.36 4.19
CA CYS A 29 0.90 -4.51 5.38
C CYS A 29 -0.10 -5.04 6.43
N ASP A 30 -1.32 -5.35 6.03
CA ASP A 30 -2.38 -5.82 6.94
C ASP A 30 -2.03 -7.18 7.58
N SER A 31 -1.43 -8.09 6.81
CA SER A 31 -0.99 -9.40 7.30
C SER A 31 0.37 -9.40 8.00
N LYS A 32 1.06 -8.24 8.04
CA LYS A 32 2.41 -8.10 8.61
C LYS A 32 3.47 -8.93 7.86
N ASP A 33 3.22 -9.26 6.59
CA ASP A 33 4.17 -9.96 5.72
C ASP A 33 5.20 -8.96 5.17
N VAL A 34 6.25 -8.78 5.94
CA VAL A 34 7.33 -7.81 5.67
C VAL A 34 8.06 -8.12 4.37
N GLU A 35 8.29 -9.40 4.08
CA GLU A 35 9.01 -9.80 2.87
C GLU A 35 8.15 -9.59 1.61
N LEU A 36 6.87 -9.93 1.67
CA LEU A 36 5.95 -9.64 0.57
C LEU A 36 5.80 -8.13 0.36
N MET A 37 5.62 -7.34 1.44
CA MET A 37 5.59 -5.88 1.36
C MET A 37 6.84 -5.33 0.67
N LYS A 38 8.02 -5.77 1.10
CA LYS A 38 9.30 -5.39 0.53
C LYS A 38 9.41 -5.72 -0.96
N SER A 39 8.90 -6.90 -1.37
CA SER A 39 8.99 -7.37 -2.75
C SER A 39 8.20 -6.52 -3.74
N THR A 40 7.20 -5.77 -3.28
CA THR A 40 6.39 -4.89 -4.14
C THR A 40 7.10 -3.61 -4.57
N PHE A 41 8.21 -3.27 -3.92
CA PHE A 41 9.00 -2.08 -4.24
C PHE A 41 10.25 -2.42 -5.04
N LYS A 42 10.71 -1.46 -5.84
CA LYS A 42 11.99 -1.54 -6.54
C LYS A 42 13.13 -1.84 -5.55
N ALA A 43 14.05 -2.73 -5.93
CA ALA A 43 15.13 -3.20 -5.05
C ALA A 43 16.16 -2.12 -4.69
N ASP A 44 16.52 -1.30 -5.67
CA ASP A 44 17.47 -0.20 -5.50
C ASP A 44 16.78 1.05 -4.93
N HIS A 45 17.18 2.21 -5.36
CA HIS A 45 16.55 3.47 -5.00
C HIS A 45 15.06 3.50 -5.39
N CYS A 46 14.21 3.81 -4.44
CA CYS A 46 12.77 4.08 -4.64
C CYS A 46 12.34 5.27 -3.77
N ASP A 47 11.53 6.16 -4.35
CA ASP A 47 11.07 7.36 -3.65
C ASP A 47 9.77 7.05 -2.90
N ILE A 48 9.82 7.12 -1.58
CA ILE A 48 8.66 6.86 -0.70
C ILE A 48 8.42 8.09 0.16
N ASP A 49 7.27 8.73 0.01
CA ASP A 49 6.86 9.91 0.78
C ASP A 49 5.49 9.66 1.43
N PHE A 50 5.51 9.35 2.72
CA PHE A 50 4.29 9.15 3.52
C PHE A 50 4.03 10.35 4.45
N GLY A 51 4.47 11.54 4.04
CA GLY A 51 4.26 12.79 4.77
C GLY A 51 4.79 12.74 6.20
N PRO A 52 3.93 12.89 7.23
CA PRO A 52 4.37 12.87 8.62
C PRO A 52 4.95 11.52 9.09
N VAL A 53 4.64 10.42 8.43
CA VAL A 53 5.16 9.09 8.76
C VAL A 53 6.63 8.98 8.40
N GLY A 54 7.05 9.60 7.28
CA GLY A 54 8.44 9.65 6.87
C GLY A 54 8.63 9.67 5.36
N LYS A 55 9.89 9.90 4.98
CA LYS A 55 10.37 9.84 3.61
C LYS A 55 11.56 8.89 3.55
N PHE A 56 11.56 8.00 2.57
CA PHE A 56 12.56 6.96 2.41
C PHE A 56 13.01 6.89 0.96
N ASN A 57 14.29 6.59 0.75
CA ASN A 57 14.87 6.41 -0.57
C ASN A 57 15.20 4.93 -0.87
N HIS A 58 14.99 4.07 0.13
CA HIS A 58 15.19 2.62 0.01
C HIS A 58 14.06 1.89 0.71
N ARG A 59 13.59 0.81 0.11
CA ARG A 59 12.52 -0.03 0.67
C ARG A 59 12.89 -0.64 2.02
N GLU A 60 14.19 -0.87 2.27
CA GLU A 60 14.71 -1.39 3.53
C GLU A 60 14.43 -0.45 4.72
N ASP A 61 14.53 0.86 4.50
CA ASP A 61 14.23 1.85 5.54
C ASP A 61 12.74 1.89 5.87
N LEU A 62 11.87 1.78 4.86
CA LEU A 62 10.43 1.64 5.06
C LEU A 62 10.12 0.36 5.83
N VAL A 63 10.68 -0.79 5.44
CA VAL A 63 10.50 -2.08 6.10
C VAL A 63 10.91 -2.02 7.55
N LYS A 64 12.05 -1.40 7.86
CA LYS A 64 12.52 -1.22 9.22
C LYS A 64 11.50 -0.43 10.06
N LEU A 65 11.06 0.72 9.58
CA LEU A 65 10.05 1.51 10.29
C LEU A 65 8.75 0.72 10.46
N PHE A 66 8.25 0.09 9.40
CA PHE A 66 7.01 -0.69 9.44
C PHE A 66 7.08 -1.81 10.49
N THR A 67 8.20 -2.53 10.54
CA THR A 67 8.42 -3.59 11.53
C THR A 67 8.39 -3.04 12.95
N GLU A 68 8.99 -1.88 13.18
CA GLU A 68 9.07 -1.25 14.51
C GLU A 68 7.73 -0.67 14.98
N VAL A 69 6.92 -0.11 14.07
CA VAL A 69 5.72 0.66 14.48
C VAL A 69 4.40 -0.05 14.21
N ALA A 70 4.33 -0.98 13.27
CA ALA A 70 3.08 -1.58 12.83
C ALA A 70 2.98 -3.11 13.03
N CYS A 71 4.11 -3.83 13.09
CA CYS A 71 4.10 -5.28 13.23
C CYS A 71 3.88 -5.72 14.69
N HIS A 72 2.70 -5.39 15.24
CA HIS A 72 2.29 -5.74 16.60
C HIS A 72 0.91 -6.36 16.61
N ASP A 73 0.70 -7.36 17.46
CA ASP A 73 -0.59 -8.06 17.61
C ASP A 73 -1.74 -7.16 18.08
N PHE A 74 -1.42 -6.05 18.73
CA PHE A 74 -2.41 -5.09 19.19
C PHE A 74 -2.83 -4.07 18.10
N MET A 75 -2.22 -4.11 16.92
CA MET A 75 -2.53 -3.22 15.79
C MET A 75 -3.28 -4.00 14.71
N LEU A 76 -4.59 -3.83 14.68
CA LEU A 76 -5.48 -4.48 13.72
C LEU A 76 -5.78 -3.49 12.59
N GLU A 77 -5.00 -3.58 11.52
CA GLU A 77 -5.03 -2.65 10.40
C GLU A 77 -5.83 -3.21 9.23
N SER A 78 -6.43 -2.32 8.47
CA SER A 78 -7.09 -2.64 7.20
C SER A 78 -6.92 -1.49 6.22
N HIS A 79 -6.27 -1.76 5.09
CA HIS A 79 -6.04 -0.83 3.99
C HIS A 79 -6.90 -1.22 2.78
N HIS A 80 -7.65 -0.27 2.24
CA HIS A 80 -8.41 -0.47 1.02
C HIS A 80 -8.05 0.60 -0.02
N ALA A 81 -7.40 0.18 -1.11
CA ALA A 81 -7.22 1.03 -2.29
C ALA A 81 -8.48 0.99 -3.16
N HIS A 82 -8.89 2.15 -3.62
CA HIS A 82 -10.10 2.34 -4.43
C HIS A 82 -9.80 3.23 -5.64
N ASN A 83 -10.72 3.19 -6.62
CA ASN A 83 -10.77 4.13 -7.74
C ASN A 83 -9.41 4.27 -8.46
N PRO A 84 -8.83 3.16 -8.96
CA PRO A 84 -7.57 3.23 -9.68
C PRO A 84 -7.68 4.08 -10.93
N ILE A 85 -6.64 4.90 -11.17
CA ILE A 85 -6.41 5.57 -12.44
C ILE A 85 -4.99 5.19 -12.84
N ILE A 86 -4.85 4.25 -13.78
CA ILE A 86 -3.55 3.74 -14.23
C ILE A 86 -3.27 4.25 -15.64
N ASN A 87 -2.08 4.79 -15.85
CA ASN A 87 -1.62 5.25 -17.15
C ASN A 87 -0.31 4.53 -17.51
N ILE A 88 -0.33 3.72 -18.56
CA ILE A 88 0.89 3.16 -19.15
C ILE A 88 1.57 4.26 -19.96
N ILE A 89 2.80 4.59 -19.60
CA ILE A 89 3.58 5.66 -20.25
C ILE A 89 4.36 5.08 -21.44
N ASP A 90 4.99 3.94 -21.21
CA ASP A 90 5.73 3.17 -22.22
C ASP A 90 5.83 1.68 -21.80
N GLU A 91 6.68 0.91 -22.44
CA GLU A 91 6.82 -0.53 -22.21
C GLU A 91 7.27 -0.91 -20.79
N VAL A 92 7.91 0.02 -20.07
CA VAL A 92 8.49 -0.23 -18.74
C VAL A 92 8.12 0.79 -17.69
N ASN A 93 7.43 1.89 -18.04
CA ASN A 93 7.03 2.94 -17.12
C ASN A 93 5.51 3.11 -17.09
N ALA A 94 4.96 3.28 -15.90
CA ALA A 94 3.56 3.60 -15.68
C ALA A 94 3.38 4.53 -14.47
N SER A 95 2.24 5.19 -14.38
CA SER A 95 1.81 5.94 -13.21
C SER A 95 0.43 5.49 -12.76
N GLY A 96 0.12 5.74 -11.48
CA GLY A 96 -1.19 5.43 -10.93
C GLY A 96 -1.61 6.32 -9.80
N GLU A 97 -2.91 6.53 -9.69
CA GLU A 97 -3.53 7.19 -8.54
C GLU A 97 -4.53 6.23 -7.90
N TRP A 98 -4.59 6.25 -6.55
CA TRP A 98 -5.48 5.41 -5.77
C TRP A 98 -6.08 6.22 -4.63
N ALA A 99 -7.38 6.13 -4.43
CA ALA A 99 -7.95 6.53 -3.16
C ALA A 99 -7.66 5.49 -2.09
N LEU A 100 -7.39 5.94 -0.86
CA LEU A 100 -7.19 5.07 0.30
C LEU A 100 -8.29 5.30 1.33
N THR A 101 -8.85 4.20 1.82
CA THR A 101 -9.50 4.12 3.12
C THR A 101 -8.70 3.19 4.01
N TYR A 102 -8.31 3.68 5.18
CA TYR A 102 -7.56 2.92 6.19
C TYR A 102 -8.31 2.96 7.51
N SER A 103 -8.27 1.85 8.22
CA SER A 103 -8.73 1.75 9.59
C SER A 103 -7.73 0.98 10.44
N LEU A 104 -7.59 1.40 11.69
CA LEU A 104 -6.78 0.73 12.71
C LEU A 104 -7.62 0.61 13.97
N ILE A 105 -7.68 -0.58 14.54
CA ILE A 105 -8.07 -0.79 15.93
C ILE A 105 -6.80 -1.06 16.72
N ASN A 106 -6.48 -0.19 17.68
CA ASN A 106 -5.36 -0.40 18.58
C ASN A 106 -5.91 -0.87 19.94
N THR A 107 -5.70 -2.15 20.24
CA THR A 107 -6.23 -2.77 21.48
C THR A 107 -5.40 -2.45 22.71
N LYS A 108 -4.19 -1.89 22.54
CA LYS A 108 -3.31 -1.51 23.65
C LYS A 108 -3.74 -0.19 24.31
N ASP A 109 -4.19 0.77 23.50
CA ASP A 109 -4.62 2.09 23.97
C ASP A 109 -6.12 2.34 23.82
N ASN A 110 -6.88 1.32 23.40
CA ASN A 110 -8.32 1.39 23.15
C ASN A 110 -8.70 2.51 22.18
N SER A 111 -7.99 2.61 21.07
CA SER A 111 -8.27 3.60 20.04
C SER A 111 -8.72 3.00 18.72
N ILE A 112 -9.49 3.78 17.96
CA ILE A 112 -9.87 3.49 16.59
C ILE A 112 -9.44 4.67 15.74
N VAL A 113 -8.59 4.41 14.75
CA VAL A 113 -8.16 5.41 13.76
C VAL A 113 -8.83 5.11 12.43
N THR A 114 -9.35 6.15 11.78
CA THR A 114 -9.71 6.10 10.37
C THR A 114 -8.92 7.15 9.63
N LEU A 115 -8.39 6.80 8.46
CA LEU A 115 -7.62 7.69 7.62
C LEU A 115 -8.11 7.60 6.18
N GLN A 116 -8.27 8.74 5.54
CA GLN A 116 -8.56 8.82 4.12
C GLN A 116 -7.50 9.66 3.42
N GLY A 117 -7.17 9.26 2.21
CA GLY A 117 -6.20 9.97 1.40
C GLY A 117 -6.13 9.39 0.00
N ARG A 118 -5.01 9.66 -0.64
CA ARG A 118 -4.69 9.07 -1.94
C ARG A 118 -3.21 8.79 -2.06
N TYR A 119 -2.89 7.78 -2.84
CA TYR A 119 -1.54 7.51 -3.33
C TYR A 119 -1.36 8.09 -4.73
N ILE A 120 -0.17 8.63 -4.98
CA ILE A 120 0.35 8.97 -6.29
C ILE A 120 1.59 8.09 -6.50
N ASP A 121 1.49 7.16 -7.42
CA ASP A 121 2.49 6.12 -7.63
C ASP A 121 3.13 6.22 -9.01
N GLU A 122 4.41 5.85 -9.08
CA GLU A 122 5.11 5.54 -10.32
C GLU A 122 5.58 4.08 -10.27
N TYR A 123 5.47 3.39 -11.39
CA TYR A 123 5.79 1.98 -11.52
C TYR A 123 6.87 1.78 -12.56
N LEU A 124 7.71 0.79 -12.33
CA LEU A 124 8.74 0.37 -13.26
C LEU A 124 8.62 -1.15 -13.51
N LYS A 125 8.70 -1.56 -14.78
CA LYS A 125 8.74 -2.98 -15.14
C LYS A 125 10.19 -3.44 -15.18
N ILE A 126 10.54 -4.41 -14.32
CA ILE A 126 11.89 -5.03 -14.23
C ILE A 126 11.68 -6.53 -14.40
N ASP A 127 12.44 -7.15 -15.30
CA ASP A 127 12.36 -8.59 -15.58
C ASP A 127 10.91 -9.06 -15.81
N ASN A 128 10.16 -8.27 -16.56
CA ASN A 128 8.74 -8.48 -16.88
C ASN A 128 7.78 -8.45 -15.67
N GLN A 129 8.19 -7.86 -14.55
CA GLN A 129 7.37 -7.66 -13.36
C GLN A 129 7.28 -6.17 -13.01
N TRP A 130 6.08 -5.70 -12.73
CA TRP A 130 5.86 -4.34 -12.26
C TRP A 130 6.21 -4.23 -10.77
N VAL A 131 6.91 -3.16 -10.41
CA VAL A 131 7.23 -2.80 -9.02
C VAL A 131 6.97 -1.31 -8.80
N ILE A 132 6.71 -0.94 -7.54
CA ILE A 132 6.56 0.47 -7.15
C ILE A 132 7.95 1.10 -7.12
N SER A 133 8.20 2.08 -7.98
CA SER A 133 9.46 2.85 -8.01
C SER A 133 9.36 4.16 -7.25
N LYS A 134 8.13 4.70 -7.13
CA LYS A 134 7.82 5.86 -6.31
C LYS A 134 6.41 5.77 -5.78
N THR A 135 6.20 6.23 -4.54
CA THR A 135 4.88 6.34 -3.94
C THR A 135 4.82 7.59 -3.06
N GLN A 136 3.76 8.34 -3.19
CA GLN A 136 3.47 9.47 -2.30
C GLN A 136 2.07 9.32 -1.74
N PHE A 137 1.94 9.37 -0.42
CA PHE A 137 0.65 9.42 0.24
C PHE A 137 0.27 10.84 0.62
N ILE A 138 -0.91 11.26 0.18
CA ILE A 138 -1.49 12.56 0.49
C ILE A 138 -2.73 12.34 1.36
N GLY A 139 -2.60 12.63 2.66
CA GLY A 139 -3.71 12.53 3.62
C GLY A 139 -4.79 13.56 3.34
N LYS A 140 -6.05 13.14 3.41
CA LYS A 140 -7.23 14.00 3.27
C LYS A 140 -7.91 14.28 4.59
N SER A 141 -8.11 13.24 5.39
CA SER A 141 -8.71 13.33 6.71
C SER A 141 -8.23 12.18 7.59
N SER A 142 -8.13 12.45 8.88
CA SER A 142 -7.86 11.44 9.91
C SER A 142 -8.75 11.69 11.12
N LEU A 143 -9.30 10.62 11.66
CA LEU A 143 -10.06 10.63 12.89
C LEU A 143 -9.46 9.59 13.83
N ASN A 144 -9.18 10.00 15.07
CA ASN A 144 -8.80 9.11 16.15
C ASN A 144 -9.87 9.19 17.24
N LEU A 145 -10.51 8.06 17.51
CA LEU A 145 -11.47 7.90 18.59
C LEU A 145 -10.79 7.14 19.73
N GLN A 146 -10.56 7.83 20.84
CA GLN A 146 -10.14 7.21 22.10
C GLN A 146 -11.38 6.74 22.85
N VAL A 147 -11.41 5.45 23.20
CA VAL A 147 -12.54 4.86 23.92
C VAL A 147 -12.14 4.65 25.38
N GLU A 148 -12.86 5.32 26.28
CA GLU A 148 -12.60 5.21 27.73
C GLU A 148 -13.29 3.96 28.32
N GLY A 149 -12.59 3.31 29.28
CA GLY A 149 -13.11 2.16 30.04
C GLY A 149 -13.28 0.91 29.17
N GLU A 150 -14.30 0.11 29.48
CA GLU A 150 -14.62 -1.17 28.82
C GLU A 150 -15.57 -1.01 27.62
N LEU A 151 -15.71 0.17 27.06
CA LEU A 151 -16.64 0.44 25.95
C LEU A 151 -16.13 -0.14 24.63
N LEU A 152 -14.82 -0.25 24.42
CA LEU A 152 -14.25 -0.92 23.26
C LEU A 152 -14.07 -2.42 23.55
N LYS A 153 -14.84 -3.24 22.84
CA LYS A 153 -14.72 -4.68 22.90
C LYS A 153 -14.41 -5.23 21.51
N VAL A 154 -13.20 -5.71 21.33
CA VAL A 154 -12.83 -6.46 20.12
C VAL A 154 -13.44 -7.86 20.26
N ILE A 155 -14.40 -8.20 19.41
CA ILE A 155 -15.10 -9.50 19.43
C ILE A 155 -14.27 -10.55 18.73
N PHE A 156 -13.53 -10.16 17.69
CA PHE A 156 -12.65 -11.01 16.91
C PHE A 156 -11.50 -10.19 16.32
N ALA A 157 -10.28 -10.67 16.47
CA ALA A 157 -9.08 -9.99 16.00
C ALA A 157 -8.41 -10.63 14.77
N GLY A 158 -8.89 -11.79 14.35
CA GLY A 158 -8.19 -12.63 13.37
C GLY A 158 -6.97 -13.32 13.96
N SER A 159 -6.38 -14.21 13.20
CA SER A 159 -5.05 -14.75 13.48
C SER A 159 -4.11 -14.22 12.42
N PRO A 160 -2.87 -13.83 12.77
CA PRO A 160 -1.84 -13.60 11.78
C PRO A 160 -1.70 -14.86 10.92
N ALA A 161 -1.56 -14.67 9.61
CA ALA A 161 -1.39 -15.77 8.67
C ALA A 161 -0.05 -16.47 8.90
#